data_f933f46c5ec18830ba83bc578370333d
#
_entry.id   f933f46c5ec18830ba83bc578370333d
#
_cell.length_a   1.000
_cell.length_b   1.000
_cell.length_c   1.000
_cell.angle_alpha   90.00
_cell.angle_beta   90.00
_cell.angle_gamma   90.00
#
_symmetry.space_group_name_H-M   'P 1'
#
loop_
_entity.id
_entity.type
_entity.pdbx_description
1 polymer ?
#
loop_
_entity_poly.entity_id
_entity_poly.type
_entity_poly.pdbx_seq_one_letter_code
_entity_poly.pdbx_strand_id
1 'polypeptide(L)'
;MGKNGNSGSALLEALCLYLLHEAPEEEQNFTMVMEMIAAAEVKEDDEEYQSPLDELFERLEIRNPNSLALKQYKIYKQAAGKTAKSILISVGVRLSAFNLESIASLTATDELELDLVGERKTAIFAVIPDNDSTFNFLIGMLYTQLFQMLYYQADIVHGGALPVPVHFLMDEFANVALPDEFDKLLSTMRSRV
;
A
#
# COMPACT_ATOMS: atom_id res chain seq x y z
N MET A 1 15.97 -10.81 -11.45
CA MET A 1 15.12 -9.69 -11.06
C MET A 1 15.88 -8.40 -11.29
N GLY A 2 15.43 -7.57 -12.25
CA GLY A 2 16.22 -6.46 -12.78
C GLY A 2 16.17 -5.21 -11.92
N LYS A 3 17.15 -4.33 -12.12
CA LYS A 3 17.29 -3.01 -11.47
C LYS A 3 16.03 -2.14 -11.52
N ASN A 4 15.12 -2.37 -12.47
CA ASN A 4 13.87 -1.60 -12.62
C ASN A 4 12.81 -1.92 -11.55
N GLY A 5 12.83 -3.10 -10.92
CA GLY A 5 11.91 -3.44 -9.85
C GLY A 5 12.15 -2.61 -8.59
N ASN A 6 13.41 -2.34 -8.29
CA ASN A 6 13.79 -1.58 -7.08
C ASN A 6 13.42 -0.09 -7.19
N SER A 7 13.54 0.51 -8.40
CA SER A 7 13.21 1.93 -8.60
C SER A 7 11.70 2.20 -8.64
N GLY A 8 10.88 1.23 -9.10
CA GLY A 8 9.43 1.33 -9.04
C GLY A 8 8.89 1.24 -7.61
N SER A 9 9.48 0.37 -6.78
CA SER A 9 9.18 0.32 -5.36
C SER A 9 9.58 1.61 -4.65
N ALA A 10 10.76 2.17 -4.98
CA ALA A 10 11.22 3.42 -4.40
C ALA A 10 10.30 4.61 -4.70
N LEU A 11 9.77 4.70 -5.95
CA LEU A 11 8.76 5.72 -6.26
C LEU A 11 7.50 5.53 -5.41
N LEU A 12 6.92 4.34 -5.40
CA LEU A 12 5.69 4.07 -4.65
C LEU A 12 5.89 4.32 -3.15
N GLU A 13 7.00 3.87 -2.58
CA GLU A 13 7.36 4.15 -1.19
C GLU A 13 7.48 5.65 -0.91
N ALA A 14 8.09 6.42 -1.84
CA ALA A 14 8.20 7.87 -1.70
C ALA A 14 6.83 8.53 -1.63
N LEU A 15 5.90 8.15 -2.52
CA LEU A 15 4.56 8.70 -2.58
C LEU A 15 3.74 8.35 -1.34
N CYS A 16 3.73 7.08 -0.96
CA CYS A 16 3.01 6.62 0.24
C CYS A 16 3.55 7.28 1.52
N LEU A 17 4.88 7.37 1.67
CA LEU A 17 5.49 8.01 2.84
C LEU A 17 5.24 9.52 2.86
N TYR A 18 5.19 10.17 1.67
CA TYR A 18 4.81 11.58 1.59
C TYR A 18 3.39 11.80 2.10
N LEU A 19 2.43 11.04 1.58
CA LEU A 19 1.03 11.16 2.00
C LEU A 19 0.86 10.86 3.49
N LEU A 20 1.50 9.81 3.99
CA LEU A 20 1.37 9.40 5.39
C LEU A 20 1.93 10.44 6.39
N HIS A 21 2.99 11.17 6.03
CA HIS A 21 3.68 12.03 6.97
C HIS A 21 3.49 13.54 6.73
N GLU A 22 3.09 13.92 5.52
CA GLU A 22 3.09 15.33 5.10
C GLU A 22 1.71 15.81 4.63
N ALA A 23 0.82 14.89 4.24
CA ALA A 23 -0.52 15.21 3.75
C ALA A 23 -1.58 15.06 4.87
N PRO A 24 -2.71 15.77 4.76
CA PRO A 24 -3.85 15.57 5.66
C PRO A 24 -4.45 14.17 5.46
N GLU A 25 -5.17 13.69 6.49
CA GLU A 25 -5.71 12.32 6.52
C GLU A 25 -6.62 12.01 5.32
N GLU A 26 -7.39 12.99 4.87
CA GLU A 26 -8.31 12.86 3.74
C GLU A 26 -7.60 12.58 2.41
N GLU A 27 -6.31 12.92 2.32
CA GLU A 27 -5.47 12.67 1.15
C GLU A 27 -4.65 11.39 1.25
N GLN A 28 -4.67 10.68 2.39
CA GLN A 28 -3.90 9.46 2.63
C GLN A 28 -4.56 8.24 2.00
N ASN A 29 -4.75 8.25 0.68
CA ASN A 29 -5.42 7.19 -0.07
C ASN A 29 -4.77 6.93 -1.44
N PHE A 30 -5.15 5.83 -2.09
CA PHE A 30 -4.57 5.44 -3.38
C PHE A 30 -5.00 6.33 -4.55
N THR A 31 -6.13 7.02 -4.45
CA THR A 31 -6.52 8.02 -5.46
C THR A 31 -5.49 9.14 -5.52
N MET A 32 -5.06 9.63 -4.37
CA MET A 32 -4.02 10.66 -4.30
C MET A 32 -2.67 10.13 -4.80
N VAL A 33 -2.31 8.87 -4.51
CA VAL A 33 -1.12 8.24 -5.11
C VAL A 33 -1.19 8.26 -6.63
N MET A 34 -2.35 7.96 -7.23
CA MET A 34 -2.53 7.99 -8.68
C MET A 34 -2.43 9.42 -9.25
N GLU A 35 -2.97 10.42 -8.56
CA GLU A 35 -2.80 11.83 -8.93
C GLU A 35 -1.34 12.26 -8.89
N MET A 36 -0.60 11.86 -7.86
CA MET A 36 0.84 12.14 -7.76
C MET A 36 1.63 11.45 -8.88
N ILE A 37 1.29 10.22 -9.28
CA ILE A 37 1.89 9.53 -10.43
C ILE A 37 1.60 10.29 -11.73
N ALA A 38 0.38 10.76 -11.90
CA ALA A 38 0.01 11.57 -13.06
C ALA A 38 0.76 12.92 -13.10
N ALA A 39 1.02 13.51 -11.93
CA ALA A 39 1.82 14.73 -11.80
C ALA A 39 3.34 14.51 -12.01
N ALA A 40 3.80 13.27 -12.04
CA ALA A 40 5.20 12.89 -12.26
C ALA A 40 5.56 12.83 -13.75
N GLU A 41 5.17 13.82 -14.53
CA GLU A 41 5.45 13.86 -15.97
C GLU A 41 6.97 13.87 -16.24
N VAL A 42 7.42 13.07 -17.22
CA VAL A 42 8.82 13.05 -17.66
C VAL A 42 8.89 13.41 -19.13
N LYS A 43 9.66 14.46 -19.46
CA LYS A 43 9.99 14.83 -20.85
C LYS A 43 11.31 14.20 -21.22
N GLU A 44 11.30 13.38 -22.28
CA GLU A 44 12.50 12.64 -22.73
C GLU A 44 13.55 13.57 -23.37
N ASP A 45 13.10 14.66 -23.95
CA ASP A 45 13.93 15.61 -24.71
C ASP A 45 14.37 16.84 -23.88
N ASP A 46 14.00 16.89 -22.60
CA ASP A 46 14.31 18.00 -21.70
C ASP A 46 14.71 17.47 -20.31
N GLU A 47 16.02 17.33 -20.11
CA GLU A 47 16.59 16.85 -18.85
C GLU A 47 16.45 17.84 -17.69
N GLU A 48 16.20 19.12 -17.98
CA GLU A 48 16.01 20.18 -16.98
C GLU A 48 14.53 20.33 -16.58
N TYR A 49 13.62 19.60 -17.26
CA TYR A 49 12.20 19.68 -16.95
C TYR A 49 11.90 19.21 -15.53
N GLN A 50 11.25 20.09 -14.79
CA GLN A 50 10.72 19.81 -13.46
C GLN A 50 9.21 19.59 -13.54
N SER A 51 8.76 18.41 -13.09
CA SER A 51 7.35 18.09 -12.96
C SER A 51 6.75 18.72 -11.70
N PRO A 52 5.40 18.87 -11.61
CA PRO A 52 4.76 19.29 -10.36
C PRO A 52 5.12 18.38 -9.16
N LEU A 53 5.39 17.11 -9.40
CA LEU A 53 5.87 16.20 -8.36
C LEU A 53 7.29 16.54 -7.91
N ASP A 54 8.19 16.92 -8.83
CA ASP A 54 9.54 17.38 -8.49
C ASP A 54 9.50 18.60 -7.57
N GLU A 55 8.67 19.61 -7.92
CA GLU A 55 8.50 20.80 -7.10
C GLU A 55 7.97 20.48 -5.69
N LEU A 56 7.08 19.48 -5.57
CA LEU A 56 6.55 19.04 -4.30
C LEU A 56 7.66 18.49 -3.39
N PHE A 57 8.54 17.63 -3.95
CA PHE A 57 9.66 17.06 -3.21
C PHE A 57 10.79 18.06 -2.95
N GLU A 58 11.00 19.07 -3.80
CA GLU A 58 11.91 20.18 -3.52
C GLU A 58 11.45 21.00 -2.31
N ARG A 59 10.16 21.30 -2.23
CA ARG A 59 9.58 21.96 -1.04
C ARG A 59 9.74 21.10 0.22
N LEU A 60 9.60 19.78 0.10
CA LEU A 60 9.85 18.86 1.20
C LEU A 60 11.34 18.89 1.61
N GLU A 61 12.27 18.94 0.66
CA GLU A 61 13.70 18.99 0.95
C GLU A 61 14.09 20.23 1.76
N ILE A 62 13.50 21.38 1.43
CA ILE A 62 13.72 22.63 2.18
C ILE A 62 13.18 22.51 3.61
N ARG A 63 12.00 21.90 3.79
CA ARG A 63 11.33 21.79 5.07
C ARG A 63 11.87 20.66 5.95
N ASN A 64 12.13 19.49 5.35
CA ASN A 64 12.59 18.29 6.04
C ASN A 64 13.59 17.48 5.19
N PRO A 65 14.88 17.88 5.15
CA PRO A 65 15.89 17.23 4.33
C PRO A 65 16.19 15.77 4.73
N ASN A 66 15.77 15.34 5.92
CA ASN A 66 15.96 13.97 6.42
C ASN A 66 14.76 13.06 6.18
N SER A 67 13.68 13.55 5.55
CA SER A 67 12.48 12.76 5.27
C SER A 67 12.81 11.45 4.53
N LEU A 68 12.18 10.35 4.95
CA LEU A 68 12.28 9.06 4.27
C LEU A 68 11.65 9.12 2.88
N ALA A 69 10.53 9.83 2.73
CA ALA A 69 9.89 10.04 1.44
C ALA A 69 10.86 10.69 0.44
N LEU A 70 11.57 11.74 0.88
CA LEU A 70 12.57 12.41 0.06
C LEU A 70 13.74 11.47 -0.33
N LYS A 71 14.22 10.64 0.59
CA LYS A 71 15.30 9.68 0.32
C LYS A 71 14.88 8.67 -0.76
N GLN A 72 13.68 8.13 -0.67
CA GLN A 72 13.13 7.20 -1.67
C GLN A 72 12.90 7.90 -3.01
N TYR A 73 12.41 9.12 -3.00
CA TYR A 73 12.25 9.91 -4.23
C TYR A 73 13.58 10.15 -4.94
N LYS A 74 14.65 10.48 -4.20
CA LYS A 74 16.00 10.63 -4.76
C LYS A 74 16.54 9.34 -5.37
N ILE A 75 16.18 8.17 -4.84
CA ILE A 75 16.53 6.87 -5.46
C ILE A 75 15.83 6.73 -6.80
N TYR A 76 14.53 7.04 -6.87
CA TYR A 76 13.79 7.03 -8.13
C TYR A 76 14.40 7.99 -9.16
N LYS A 77 14.76 9.21 -8.77
CA LYS A 77 15.33 10.24 -9.64
C LYS A 77 16.73 9.90 -10.18
N GLN A 78 17.40 8.88 -9.64
CA GLN A 78 18.64 8.34 -10.25
C GLN A 78 18.37 7.65 -11.58
N ALA A 79 17.13 7.26 -11.86
CA ALA A 79 16.74 6.75 -13.16
C ALA A 79 16.55 7.91 -14.14
N ALA A 80 17.27 7.89 -15.25
CA ALA A 80 17.23 8.97 -16.25
C ALA A 80 16.20 8.73 -17.34
N GLY A 81 15.56 9.79 -17.83
CA GLY A 81 14.79 9.88 -19.06
C GLY A 81 13.86 8.68 -19.33
N LYS A 82 14.18 7.89 -20.35
CA LYS A 82 13.36 6.72 -20.76
C LYS A 82 13.13 5.70 -19.66
N THR A 83 14.09 5.51 -18.77
CA THR A 83 13.95 4.57 -17.65
C THR A 83 12.94 5.11 -16.63
N ALA A 84 12.99 6.38 -16.28
CA ALA A 84 12.03 7.02 -15.37
C ALA A 84 10.60 6.94 -15.94
N LYS A 85 10.42 7.23 -17.22
CA LYS A 85 9.12 7.07 -17.90
C LYS A 85 8.60 5.63 -17.87
N SER A 86 9.46 4.65 -18.11
CA SER A 86 9.08 3.23 -18.04
C SER A 86 8.67 2.81 -16.64
N ILE A 87 9.32 3.36 -15.60
CA ILE A 87 8.96 3.13 -14.20
C ILE A 87 7.57 3.70 -13.91
N LEU A 88 7.30 4.95 -14.29
CA LEU A 88 5.99 5.59 -14.12
C LEU A 88 4.87 4.79 -14.77
N ILE A 89 5.06 4.39 -16.03
CA ILE A 89 4.10 3.56 -16.76
C ILE A 89 3.87 2.23 -16.02
N SER A 90 4.92 1.56 -15.60
CA SER A 90 4.82 0.26 -14.91
C SER A 90 4.07 0.38 -13.59
N VAL A 91 4.34 1.42 -12.79
CA VAL A 91 3.64 1.66 -11.51
C VAL A 91 2.19 2.04 -11.78
N GLY A 92 1.92 2.95 -12.72
CA GLY A 92 0.57 3.37 -13.07
C GLY A 92 -0.30 2.22 -13.59
N VAL A 93 0.24 1.32 -14.42
CA VAL A 93 -0.49 0.12 -14.89
C VAL A 93 -0.83 -0.81 -13.73
N ARG A 94 0.09 -1.05 -12.80
CA ARG A 94 -0.15 -1.92 -11.63
C ARG A 94 -1.21 -1.37 -10.68
N LEU A 95 -1.30 -0.07 -10.57
CA LEU A 95 -2.26 0.61 -9.70
C LEU A 95 -3.53 1.07 -10.44
N SER A 96 -3.68 0.74 -11.74
CA SER A 96 -4.78 1.23 -12.57
C SER A 96 -6.17 0.88 -12.05
N ALA A 97 -6.31 -0.19 -11.25
CA ALA A 97 -7.57 -0.55 -10.60
C ALA A 97 -8.10 0.57 -9.68
N PHE A 98 -7.22 1.35 -9.06
CA PHE A 98 -7.60 2.48 -8.19
C PHE A 98 -8.13 3.70 -8.97
N ASN A 99 -8.08 3.70 -10.32
CA ASN A 99 -8.78 4.69 -11.15
C ASN A 99 -10.27 4.39 -11.32
N LEU A 100 -10.73 3.17 -10.93
CA LEU A 100 -12.15 2.84 -10.95
C LEU A 100 -12.84 3.51 -9.76
N GLU A 101 -13.90 4.28 -10.02
CA GLU A 101 -14.62 5.05 -9.00
C GLU A 101 -15.07 4.17 -7.81
N SER A 102 -15.51 2.94 -8.09
CA SER A 102 -15.93 1.99 -7.05
C SER A 102 -14.77 1.58 -6.13
N ILE A 103 -13.58 1.36 -6.68
CA ILE A 103 -12.39 0.99 -5.91
C ILE A 103 -11.82 2.21 -5.18
N ALA A 104 -11.75 3.35 -5.86
CA ALA A 104 -11.33 4.61 -5.27
C ALA A 104 -12.19 4.96 -4.05
N SER A 105 -13.52 4.87 -4.17
CA SER A 105 -14.45 5.12 -3.07
C SER A 105 -14.30 4.10 -1.94
N LEU A 106 -14.17 2.82 -2.27
CA LEU A 106 -14.02 1.74 -1.27
C LEU A 106 -12.73 1.88 -0.43
N THR A 107 -11.68 2.47 -1.01
CA THR A 107 -10.36 2.59 -0.37
C THR A 107 -10.02 4.01 0.05
N ALA A 108 -10.98 4.92 0.01
CA ALA A 108 -10.77 6.33 0.36
C ALA A 108 -10.64 6.57 1.87
N THR A 109 -11.35 5.78 2.66
CA THR A 109 -11.42 5.92 4.13
C THR A 109 -11.28 4.58 4.81
N ASP A 110 -10.83 4.58 6.07
CA ASP A 110 -10.83 3.37 6.90
C ASP A 110 -12.18 3.19 7.59
N GLU A 111 -12.98 2.26 7.07
CA GLU A 111 -14.26 1.86 7.66
C GLU A 111 -14.19 0.49 8.37
N LEU A 112 -13.06 -0.22 8.21
CA LEU A 112 -12.92 -1.57 8.75
C LEU A 112 -12.45 -1.59 10.20
N GLU A 113 -11.74 -0.53 10.64
CA GLU A 113 -11.18 -0.43 11.99
C GLU A 113 -10.46 -1.73 12.38
N LEU A 114 -9.52 -2.19 11.54
CA LEU A 114 -8.83 -3.48 11.72
C LEU A 114 -8.05 -3.55 13.04
N ASP A 115 -7.68 -2.42 13.59
CA ASP A 115 -7.05 -2.25 14.90
C ASP A 115 -7.96 -2.63 16.07
N LEU A 116 -9.28 -2.68 15.85
CA LEU A 116 -10.25 -3.11 16.86
C LEU A 116 -10.62 -4.60 16.76
N VAL A 117 -10.15 -5.29 15.73
CA VAL A 117 -10.33 -6.75 15.60
C VAL A 117 -9.42 -7.44 16.60
N GLY A 118 -10.01 -8.30 17.46
CA GLY A 118 -9.28 -8.93 18.56
C GLY A 118 -9.32 -8.13 19.87
N GLU A 119 -9.68 -6.83 19.84
CA GLU A 119 -9.91 -5.99 21.01
C GLU A 119 -11.37 -6.09 21.49
N ARG A 120 -12.28 -6.09 20.54
CA ARG A 120 -13.73 -6.20 20.79
C ARG A 120 -14.36 -7.31 19.92
N LYS A 121 -15.55 -7.78 20.30
CA LYS A 121 -16.31 -8.74 19.48
C LYS A 121 -16.73 -8.08 18.17
N THR A 122 -16.08 -8.47 17.09
CA THR A 122 -16.28 -7.93 15.73
C THR A 122 -16.54 -9.10 14.78
N ALA A 123 -17.36 -8.89 13.75
CA ALA A 123 -17.54 -9.82 12.64
C ALA A 123 -17.33 -9.09 11.32
N ILE A 124 -16.37 -9.54 10.52
CA ILE A 124 -16.08 -9.03 9.18
C ILE A 124 -16.59 -10.04 8.15
N PHE A 125 -17.40 -9.60 7.19
CA PHE A 125 -17.90 -10.41 6.09
C PHE A 125 -17.28 -9.91 4.78
N ALA A 126 -16.29 -10.63 4.25
CA ALA A 126 -15.69 -10.36 2.96
C ALA A 126 -16.39 -11.18 1.88
N VAL A 127 -17.25 -10.55 1.09
CA VAL A 127 -17.98 -11.21 -0.01
C VAL A 127 -17.21 -11.00 -1.31
N ILE A 128 -16.83 -12.10 -1.95
CA ILE A 128 -16.02 -12.13 -3.16
C ILE A 128 -16.83 -12.81 -4.27
N PRO A 129 -16.88 -12.26 -5.51
CA PRO A 129 -17.49 -12.95 -6.63
C PRO A 129 -16.74 -14.23 -7.01
N ASP A 130 -17.44 -15.35 -7.18
CA ASP A 130 -16.83 -16.64 -7.54
C ASP A 130 -16.26 -16.67 -8.95
N ASN A 131 -16.84 -15.86 -9.83
CA ASN A 131 -16.58 -15.88 -11.28
C ASN A 131 -15.67 -14.74 -11.77
N ASP A 132 -15.21 -13.86 -10.89
CA ASP A 132 -14.35 -12.73 -11.23
C ASP A 132 -13.22 -12.55 -10.21
N SER A 133 -11.99 -12.82 -10.65
CA SER A 133 -10.80 -12.68 -9.84
C SER A 133 -10.14 -11.29 -9.94
N THR A 134 -10.71 -10.36 -10.72
CA THR A 134 -10.11 -9.06 -11.02
C THR A 134 -9.77 -8.28 -9.76
N PHE A 135 -10.58 -8.39 -8.71
CA PHE A 135 -10.41 -7.64 -7.46
C PHE A 135 -9.90 -8.48 -6.29
N ASN A 136 -9.44 -9.72 -6.53
CA ASN A 136 -8.89 -10.58 -5.48
C ASN A 136 -7.69 -9.97 -4.74
N PHE A 137 -6.98 -9.05 -5.40
CA PHE A 137 -5.88 -8.32 -4.76
C PHE A 137 -6.33 -7.49 -3.55
N LEU A 138 -7.56 -6.95 -3.54
CA LEU A 138 -8.13 -6.22 -2.39
C LEU A 138 -8.28 -7.14 -1.18
N ILE A 139 -8.73 -8.37 -1.42
CA ILE A 139 -8.83 -9.38 -0.38
C ILE A 139 -7.45 -9.78 0.14
N GLY A 140 -6.47 -9.92 -0.76
CA GLY A 140 -5.08 -10.15 -0.37
C GLY A 140 -4.51 -9.02 0.49
N MET A 141 -4.83 -7.76 0.16
CA MET A 141 -4.47 -6.60 0.98
C MET A 141 -5.16 -6.65 2.35
N LEU A 142 -6.47 -6.91 2.39
CA LEU A 142 -7.22 -7.05 3.63
C LEU A 142 -6.61 -8.11 4.56
N TYR A 143 -6.37 -9.32 4.06
CA TYR A 143 -5.76 -10.38 4.88
C TYR A 143 -4.36 -10.02 5.33
N THR A 144 -3.54 -9.43 4.46
CA THR A 144 -2.18 -9.01 4.82
C THR A 144 -2.19 -8.01 5.96
N GLN A 145 -3.02 -6.97 5.87
CA GLN A 145 -3.15 -5.95 6.90
C GLN A 145 -3.72 -6.51 8.19
N LEU A 146 -4.79 -7.31 8.09
CA LEU A 146 -5.44 -7.91 9.26
C LEU A 146 -4.48 -8.82 10.03
N PHE A 147 -3.75 -9.71 9.35
CA PHE A 147 -2.78 -10.56 10.02
C PHE A 147 -1.65 -9.75 10.65
N GLN A 148 -1.10 -8.76 9.95
CA GLN A 148 -0.05 -7.90 10.52
C GLN A 148 -0.55 -7.17 11.77
N MET A 149 -1.78 -6.64 11.73
CA MET A 149 -2.37 -5.95 12.87
C MET A 149 -2.59 -6.88 14.06
N LEU A 150 -3.19 -8.06 13.84
CA LEU A 150 -3.43 -9.04 14.90
C LEU A 150 -2.13 -9.54 15.56
N TYR A 151 -1.08 -9.77 14.76
CA TYR A 151 0.24 -10.13 15.30
C TYR A 151 0.84 -8.99 16.12
N TYR A 152 0.78 -7.76 15.61
CA TYR A 152 1.26 -6.61 16.35
C TYR A 152 0.53 -6.43 17.68
N GLN A 153 -0.80 -6.53 17.68
CA GLN A 153 -1.60 -6.44 18.90
C GLN A 153 -1.26 -7.56 19.89
N ALA A 154 -1.25 -8.81 19.42
CA ALA A 154 -0.96 -9.94 20.29
C ALA A 154 0.46 -9.83 20.90
N ASP A 155 1.48 -9.60 20.11
CA ASP A 155 2.87 -9.68 20.55
C ASP A 155 3.33 -8.39 21.27
N ILE A 156 2.95 -7.23 20.76
CA ILE A 156 3.49 -5.94 21.25
C ILE A 156 2.55 -5.28 22.26
N VAL A 157 1.25 -5.29 21.99
CA VAL A 157 0.29 -4.60 22.86
C VAL A 157 -0.10 -5.47 24.05
N HIS A 158 -0.39 -6.77 23.82
CA HIS A 158 -0.93 -7.67 24.84
C HIS A 158 0.06 -8.71 25.37
N GLY A 159 1.31 -8.73 24.91
CA GLY A 159 2.35 -9.60 25.46
C GLY A 159 2.17 -11.09 25.18
N GLY A 160 1.48 -11.47 24.11
CA GLY A 160 1.44 -12.82 23.57
C GLY A 160 0.08 -13.35 23.14
N ALA A 161 -1.04 -12.77 23.55
CA ALA A 161 -2.38 -13.23 23.16
C ALA A 161 -3.38 -12.07 23.04
N LEU A 162 -4.34 -12.21 22.12
CA LEU A 162 -5.41 -11.24 21.92
C LEU A 162 -6.47 -11.35 23.04
N PRO A 163 -7.07 -10.22 23.48
CA PRO A 163 -8.16 -10.24 24.45
C PRO A 163 -9.40 -10.99 23.98
N VAL A 164 -9.69 -10.92 22.69
CA VAL A 164 -10.79 -11.64 22.04
C VAL A 164 -10.23 -12.55 20.96
N PRO A 165 -10.42 -13.88 21.06
CA PRO A 165 -9.98 -14.83 20.03
C PRO A 165 -10.59 -14.52 18.67
N VAL A 166 -9.78 -14.58 17.60
CA VAL A 166 -10.21 -14.31 16.22
C VAL A 166 -10.29 -15.62 15.45
N HIS A 167 -11.44 -15.90 14.85
CA HIS A 167 -11.67 -17.08 14.02
C HIS A 167 -11.80 -16.68 12.56
N PHE A 168 -11.01 -17.32 11.69
CA PHE A 168 -11.09 -17.14 10.24
C PHE A 168 -11.90 -18.29 9.63
N LEU A 169 -13.04 -17.96 9.04
CA LEU A 169 -13.87 -18.90 8.28
C LEU A 169 -13.68 -18.57 6.80
N MET A 170 -12.85 -19.34 6.12
CA MET A 170 -12.49 -19.14 4.72
C MET A 170 -13.20 -20.19 3.88
N ASP A 171 -14.36 -19.82 3.34
CA ASP A 171 -15.03 -20.60 2.32
C ASP A 171 -14.30 -20.44 0.99
N GLU A 172 -14.30 -21.47 0.14
CA GLU A 172 -13.59 -21.50 -1.13
C GLU A 172 -12.12 -21.02 -1.06
N PHE A 173 -11.42 -21.47 -0.03
CA PHE A 173 -10.03 -21.09 0.29
C PHE A 173 -9.07 -21.08 -0.92
N ALA A 174 -9.31 -21.95 -1.92
CA ALA A 174 -8.48 -22.02 -3.11
C ALA A 174 -8.54 -20.75 -3.99
N ASN A 175 -9.62 -19.96 -3.87
CA ASN A 175 -9.85 -18.75 -4.66
C ASN A 175 -9.40 -17.47 -3.93
N VAL A 176 -8.97 -17.59 -2.70
CA VAL A 176 -8.58 -16.44 -1.87
C VAL A 176 -7.13 -16.07 -2.10
N ALA A 177 -6.87 -14.80 -2.40
CA ALA A 177 -5.51 -14.25 -2.42
C ALA A 177 -4.98 -14.16 -0.98
N LEU A 178 -4.00 -14.99 -0.65
CA LEU A 178 -3.39 -15.03 0.68
C LEU A 178 -2.10 -14.23 0.72
N PRO A 179 -1.69 -13.74 1.90
CA PRO A 179 -0.40 -13.12 2.09
C PRO A 179 0.76 -14.06 1.71
N ASP A 180 1.88 -13.48 1.29
CA ASP A 180 3.12 -14.23 1.14
C ASP A 180 3.49 -14.92 2.46
N GLU A 181 4.03 -16.14 2.35
CA GLU A 181 4.43 -16.94 3.53
C GLU A 181 3.28 -17.29 4.51
N PHE A 182 2.05 -17.41 4.00
CA PHE A 182 0.86 -17.72 4.82
C PHE A 182 1.01 -19.01 5.64
N ASP A 183 1.74 -19.99 5.13
CA ASP A 183 2.09 -21.21 5.85
C ASP A 183 2.87 -20.94 7.14
N LYS A 184 3.80 -19.98 7.13
CA LYS A 184 4.52 -19.55 8.33
C LYS A 184 3.59 -18.82 9.31
N LEU A 185 2.70 -17.96 8.80
CA LEU A 185 1.69 -17.31 9.62
C LEU A 185 0.82 -18.35 10.34
N LEU A 186 0.29 -19.34 9.64
CA LEU A 186 -0.52 -20.42 10.22
C LEU A 186 0.20 -21.17 11.35
N SER A 187 1.49 -21.46 11.16
CA SER A 187 2.27 -22.21 12.14
C SER A 187 2.39 -21.50 13.49
N THR A 188 2.34 -20.18 13.50
CA THR A 188 2.54 -19.34 14.69
C THR A 188 1.25 -18.73 15.25
N MET A 189 0.14 -18.75 14.50
CA MET A 189 -1.15 -18.20 14.94
C MET A 189 -1.66 -18.85 16.24
N ARG A 190 -1.54 -20.17 16.35
CA ARG A 190 -2.10 -20.94 17.47
C ARG A 190 -1.59 -20.50 18.84
N SER A 191 -0.42 -19.90 18.91
CA SER A 191 0.16 -19.44 20.18
C SER A 191 -0.38 -18.08 20.63
N ARG A 192 -1.15 -17.38 19.77
CA ARG A 192 -1.64 -16.01 19.99
C ARG A 192 -3.16 -15.90 20.18
N VAL A 193 -3.82 -17.02 20.23
CA VAL A 193 -5.29 -17.12 20.39
C VAL A 193 -5.61 -17.34 21.87
#